data_26c8878cc185a065a57a8c6d3ff45de4
#
_entry.id   26c8878cc185a065a57a8c6d3ff45de4
#
_cell.length_a   1.000
_cell.length_b   1.000
_cell.length_c   1.000
_cell.angle_alpha   90.00
_cell.angle_beta   90.00
_cell.angle_gamma   90.00
#
_symmetry.space_group_name_H-M   'P 1'
#
loop_
_entity.id
_entity.type
_entity.pdbx_description
1 polymer ?
#
loop_
_entity_poly.entity_id
_entity_poly.type
_entity_poly.pdbx_seq_one_letter_code
_entity_poly.pdbx_strand_id
1 'polypeptide(L)'
;MKLLNKVALVTGGAHRVGRLIALALAHEGADVVVHYGGSADAAKDTAREIEAMGRRVLIAQADMGNWDAAAALGQTALDHFGKVDILINSASSFVPSDYFSTTEADYDKAFDVNTKGPFVLSQVFAKAIFAAPDRTGDIINIVDEGAFFPGKQYVAHSLSKAALLALTRNQALNFGPQIRVNAICPGPALRPVDMSDDAWFKYGNSNPLKLVGEPSDMGEVVLFLLTGPRLVNGDCIMLEGGRMWKHQ
;
A
#
# COMPACT_ATOMS: atom_id res chain seq x y z
N MET A 1 -13.05 -16.24 8.73
CA MET A 1 -11.72 -15.92 8.15
C MET A 1 -11.79 -16.09 6.64
N LYS A 2 -11.84 -14.99 5.92
CA LYS A 2 -12.02 -14.96 4.45
C LYS A 2 -10.71 -15.21 3.67
N LEU A 3 -9.56 -15.06 4.35
CA LEU A 3 -8.22 -15.17 3.75
C LEU A 3 -7.41 -16.36 4.29
N LEU A 4 -8.08 -17.37 4.84
CA LEU A 4 -7.41 -18.56 5.33
C LEU A 4 -6.57 -19.21 4.22
N ASN A 5 -5.35 -19.61 4.55
CA ASN A 5 -4.35 -20.17 3.61
C ASN A 5 -3.87 -19.20 2.52
N LYS A 6 -4.16 -17.89 2.60
CA LYS A 6 -3.55 -16.88 1.74
C LYS A 6 -2.26 -16.36 2.36
N VAL A 7 -1.35 -15.93 1.51
CA VAL A 7 -0.10 -15.26 1.90
C VAL A 7 -0.12 -13.85 1.33
N ALA A 8 0.08 -12.85 2.19
CA ALA A 8 0.12 -11.46 1.82
C ALA A 8 1.52 -10.87 2.04
N LEU A 9 2.05 -10.16 1.04
CA LEU A 9 3.24 -9.32 1.18
C LEU A 9 2.81 -7.86 1.30
N VAL A 10 3.14 -7.21 2.43
CA VAL A 10 2.78 -5.82 2.70
C VAL A 10 4.06 -4.98 2.79
N THR A 11 4.31 -4.12 1.79
CA THR A 11 5.45 -3.20 1.86
C THR A 11 5.13 -2.03 2.81
N GLY A 12 6.12 -1.62 3.63
CA GLY A 12 5.88 -0.65 4.69
C GLY A 12 4.95 -1.16 5.80
N GLY A 13 4.86 -2.49 5.98
CA GLY A 13 3.96 -3.15 6.93
C GLY A 13 4.27 -2.94 8.41
N ALA A 14 5.40 -2.30 8.74
CA ALA A 14 5.81 -2.03 10.12
C ALA A 14 5.08 -0.86 10.78
N HIS A 15 4.58 0.10 10.01
CA HIS A 15 4.02 1.35 10.51
C HIS A 15 2.71 1.75 9.84
N ARG A 16 1.95 2.59 10.56
CA ARG A 16 0.85 3.38 10.02
C ARG A 16 -0.09 2.56 9.13
N VAL A 17 -0.42 3.03 7.92
CA VAL A 17 -1.35 2.39 6.99
C VAL A 17 -0.95 0.95 6.67
N GLY A 18 0.33 0.69 6.38
CA GLY A 18 0.81 -0.66 6.08
C GLY A 18 0.61 -1.64 7.23
N ARG A 19 0.87 -1.18 8.48
CA ARG A 19 0.63 -2.00 9.68
C ARG A 19 -0.86 -2.31 9.88
N LEU A 20 -1.73 -1.33 9.72
CA LEU A 20 -3.18 -1.56 9.83
C LEU A 20 -3.66 -2.61 8.83
N ILE A 21 -3.18 -2.51 7.59
CA ILE A 21 -3.50 -3.49 6.54
C ILE A 21 -2.95 -4.88 6.90
N ALA A 22 -1.68 -4.97 7.34
CA ALA A 22 -1.07 -6.24 7.71
C ALA A 22 -1.85 -6.96 8.82
N LEU A 23 -2.26 -6.22 9.86
CA LEU A 23 -3.07 -6.75 10.97
C LEU A 23 -4.47 -7.17 10.52
N ALA A 24 -5.12 -6.38 9.67
CA ALA A 24 -6.44 -6.72 9.13
C ALA A 24 -6.41 -8.01 8.27
N LEU A 25 -5.37 -8.19 7.45
CA LEU A 25 -5.17 -9.40 6.66
C LEU A 25 -4.91 -10.63 7.55
N ALA A 26 -4.09 -10.46 8.59
CA ALA A 26 -3.82 -11.52 9.58
C ALA A 26 -5.08 -11.92 10.36
N HIS A 27 -5.88 -10.95 10.80
CA HIS A 27 -7.15 -11.19 11.48
C HIS A 27 -8.12 -12.02 10.61
N GLU A 28 -8.12 -11.81 9.29
CA GLU A 28 -8.90 -12.59 8.32
C GLU A 28 -8.23 -13.91 7.90
N GLY A 29 -7.10 -14.26 8.49
CA GLY A 29 -6.50 -15.59 8.38
C GLY A 29 -5.33 -15.70 7.41
N ALA A 30 -4.86 -14.59 6.83
CA ALA A 30 -3.68 -14.61 5.98
C ALA A 30 -2.39 -14.77 6.80
N ASP A 31 -1.41 -15.49 6.25
CA ASP A 31 -0.01 -15.38 6.67
C ASP A 31 0.59 -14.13 6.02
N VAL A 32 1.52 -13.45 6.69
CA VAL A 32 1.94 -12.11 6.27
C VAL A 32 3.46 -11.97 6.19
N VAL A 33 3.94 -11.37 5.10
CA VAL A 33 5.30 -10.81 5.02
C VAL A 33 5.21 -9.33 5.37
N VAL A 34 5.81 -8.95 6.49
CA VAL A 34 5.92 -7.57 6.97
C VAL A 34 7.24 -7.00 6.49
N HIS A 35 7.19 -6.22 5.40
CA HIS A 35 8.38 -5.53 4.93
C HIS A 35 8.56 -4.18 5.63
N TYR A 36 9.82 -3.82 5.87
CA TYR A 36 10.24 -2.51 6.39
C TYR A 36 11.53 -2.02 5.73
N GLY A 37 11.75 -0.70 5.70
CA GLY A 37 13.02 -0.08 5.30
C GLY A 37 13.99 0.06 6.48
N GLY A 38 13.70 0.97 7.41
CA GLY A 38 14.56 1.29 8.55
C GLY A 38 13.99 0.97 9.94
N SER A 39 12.73 0.52 10.04
CA SER A 39 11.99 0.44 11.32
C SER A 39 11.89 -0.99 11.84
N ALA A 40 13.02 -1.60 12.18
CA ALA A 40 13.11 -3.00 12.59
C ALA A 40 12.25 -3.33 13.83
N ASP A 41 12.27 -2.47 14.85
CA ASP A 41 11.55 -2.77 16.10
C ASP A 41 10.04 -2.70 15.92
N ALA A 42 9.53 -1.72 15.16
CA ALA A 42 8.12 -1.68 14.83
C ALA A 42 7.67 -2.85 13.93
N ALA A 43 8.56 -3.37 13.06
CA ALA A 43 8.28 -4.58 12.30
C ALA A 43 8.15 -5.81 13.22
N LYS A 44 9.02 -5.92 14.24
CA LYS A 44 8.93 -6.98 15.27
C LYS A 44 7.66 -6.88 16.10
N ASP A 45 7.24 -5.63 16.45
CA ASP A 45 5.99 -5.42 17.19
C ASP A 45 4.78 -5.86 16.37
N THR A 46 4.72 -5.47 15.11
CA THR A 46 3.66 -5.91 14.19
C THR A 46 3.66 -7.43 14.01
N ALA A 47 4.84 -8.04 13.90
CA ALA A 47 4.95 -9.50 13.77
C ALA A 47 4.44 -10.23 15.01
N ARG A 48 4.78 -9.77 16.23
CA ARG A 48 4.27 -10.37 17.48
C ARG A 48 2.75 -10.35 17.56
N GLU A 49 2.11 -9.28 17.10
CA GLU A 49 0.65 -9.21 17.05
C GLU A 49 0.04 -10.19 16.03
N ILE A 50 0.68 -10.34 14.87
CA ILE A 50 0.26 -11.33 13.85
C ILE A 50 0.41 -12.76 14.38
N GLU A 51 1.53 -13.07 15.05
CA GLU A 51 1.76 -14.37 15.71
C GLU A 51 0.72 -14.65 16.80
N ALA A 52 0.36 -13.64 17.60
CA ALA A 52 -0.68 -13.76 18.61
C ALA A 52 -2.07 -14.09 18.04
N MET A 53 -2.33 -13.75 16.78
CA MET A 53 -3.52 -14.16 16.03
C MET A 53 -3.40 -15.60 15.46
N GLY A 54 -2.29 -16.30 15.72
CA GLY A 54 -2.03 -17.65 15.22
C GLY A 54 -1.67 -17.70 13.73
N ARG A 55 -1.12 -16.62 13.16
CA ARG A 55 -0.68 -16.56 11.78
C ARG A 55 0.83 -16.61 11.68
N ARG A 56 1.33 -17.19 10.57
CA ARG A 56 2.76 -17.16 10.28
C ARG A 56 3.14 -15.77 9.78
N VAL A 57 4.30 -15.29 10.17
CA VAL A 57 4.83 -14.00 9.74
C VAL A 57 6.30 -14.13 9.35
N LEU A 58 6.68 -13.41 8.30
CA LEU A 58 8.07 -13.17 7.92
C LEU A 58 8.34 -11.67 8.01
N ILE A 59 9.38 -11.26 8.73
CA ILE A 59 9.88 -9.89 8.72
C ILE A 59 10.99 -9.80 7.67
N ALA A 60 10.88 -8.88 6.71
CA ALA A 60 11.86 -8.71 5.65
C ALA A 60 12.25 -7.24 5.49
N GLN A 61 13.57 -6.97 5.51
CA GLN A 61 14.11 -5.65 5.23
C GLN A 61 14.50 -5.51 3.77
N ALA A 62 14.10 -4.40 3.14
CA ALA A 62 14.56 -4.04 1.80
C ALA A 62 14.50 -2.52 1.60
N ASP A 63 15.34 -2.00 0.70
CA ASP A 63 15.18 -0.65 0.17
C ASP A 63 14.31 -0.73 -1.09
N MET A 64 13.07 -0.26 -1.00
CA MET A 64 12.15 -0.23 -2.14
C MET A 64 12.60 0.72 -3.26
N GLY A 65 13.53 1.63 -2.99
CA GLY A 65 14.15 2.46 -4.01
C GLY A 65 15.20 1.72 -4.85
N ASN A 66 15.69 0.59 -4.39
CA ASN A 66 16.68 -0.22 -5.09
C ASN A 66 15.98 -1.36 -5.86
N TRP A 67 16.26 -1.47 -7.17
CA TRP A 67 15.65 -2.46 -8.04
C TRP A 67 15.88 -3.90 -7.57
N ASP A 68 17.14 -4.25 -7.30
CA ASP A 68 17.52 -5.61 -6.95
C ASP A 68 17.01 -5.99 -5.55
N ALA A 69 17.02 -5.05 -4.61
CA ALA A 69 16.48 -5.27 -3.27
C ALA A 69 14.95 -5.47 -3.29
N ALA A 70 14.22 -4.71 -4.12
CA ALA A 70 12.77 -4.90 -4.29
C ALA A 70 12.46 -6.27 -4.94
N ALA A 71 13.25 -6.68 -5.94
CA ALA A 71 13.11 -8.00 -6.55
C ALA A 71 13.44 -9.14 -5.56
N ALA A 72 14.53 -8.99 -4.80
CA ALA A 72 14.94 -9.95 -3.78
C ALA A 72 13.90 -10.11 -2.66
N LEU A 73 13.23 -9.03 -2.25
CA LEU A 73 12.12 -9.08 -1.29
C LEU A 73 11.00 -10.02 -1.77
N GLY A 74 10.59 -9.88 -3.03
CA GLY A 74 9.56 -10.74 -3.62
C GLY A 74 10.00 -12.20 -3.66
N GLN A 75 11.25 -12.47 -4.03
CA GLN A 75 11.80 -13.83 -4.05
C GLN A 75 11.89 -14.42 -2.63
N THR A 76 12.36 -13.65 -1.65
CA THR A 76 12.43 -14.08 -0.24
C THR A 76 11.05 -14.49 0.29
N ALA A 77 10.00 -13.74 -0.05
CA ALA A 77 8.63 -14.08 0.33
C ALA A 77 8.17 -15.40 -0.30
N LEU A 78 8.47 -15.60 -1.59
CA LEU A 78 8.14 -16.82 -2.33
C LEU A 78 8.89 -18.03 -1.79
N ASP A 79 10.20 -17.88 -1.51
CA ASP A 79 11.03 -18.97 -0.97
C ASP A 79 10.56 -19.42 0.42
N HIS A 80 10.13 -18.46 1.26
CA HIS A 80 9.70 -18.74 2.63
C HIS A 80 8.33 -19.42 2.71
N PHE A 81 7.35 -18.92 1.93
CA PHE A 81 5.96 -19.42 2.01
C PHE A 81 5.57 -20.36 0.86
N GLY A 82 6.42 -20.51 -0.17
CA GLY A 82 6.11 -21.26 -1.39
C GLY A 82 5.14 -20.52 -2.33
N LYS A 83 4.56 -19.40 -1.88
CA LYS A 83 3.62 -18.59 -2.65
C LYS A 83 3.44 -17.20 -2.03
N VAL A 84 2.94 -16.27 -2.85
CA VAL A 84 2.32 -15.02 -2.42
C VAL A 84 1.02 -14.88 -3.22
N ASP A 85 -0.11 -14.64 -2.56
CA ASP A 85 -1.44 -14.51 -3.17
C ASP A 85 -1.91 -13.05 -3.23
N ILE A 86 -1.38 -12.20 -2.34
CA ILE A 86 -1.78 -10.81 -2.18
C ILE A 86 -0.53 -9.94 -2.06
N LEU A 87 -0.44 -8.89 -2.87
CA LEU A 87 0.60 -7.88 -2.79
C LEU A 87 -0.01 -6.52 -2.44
N ILE A 88 0.44 -5.92 -1.33
CA ILE A 88 0.05 -4.57 -0.92
C ILE A 88 1.28 -3.65 -1.06
N ASN A 89 1.26 -2.75 -2.02
CA ASN A 89 2.27 -1.72 -2.20
C ASN A 89 1.91 -0.48 -1.35
N SER A 90 2.38 -0.47 -0.08
CA SER A 90 2.11 0.60 0.89
C SER A 90 3.36 1.36 1.34
N ALA A 91 4.57 0.87 1.04
CA ALA A 91 5.79 1.64 1.29
C ALA A 91 5.75 2.97 0.52
N SER A 92 6.18 4.05 1.16
CA SER A 92 6.14 5.38 0.56
C SER A 92 7.27 6.27 1.06
N SER A 93 7.86 7.03 0.14
CA SER A 93 8.66 8.21 0.43
C SER A 93 7.71 9.42 0.44
N PHE A 94 7.68 10.15 1.57
CA PHE A 94 6.81 11.30 1.80
C PHE A 94 7.64 12.47 2.33
N VAL A 95 8.36 13.13 1.42
CA VAL A 95 9.26 14.24 1.74
C VAL A 95 8.60 15.55 1.30
N PRO A 96 8.45 16.53 2.22
CA PRO A 96 7.91 17.83 1.87
C PRO A 96 8.90 18.60 0.96
N SER A 97 8.41 19.06 -0.18
CA SER A 97 9.15 19.96 -1.08
C SER A 97 8.18 20.73 -1.94
N ASP A 98 8.45 22.00 -2.19
CA ASP A 98 7.75 22.77 -3.22
C ASP A 98 8.42 22.60 -4.59
N TYR A 99 7.82 23.18 -5.63
CA TYR A 99 8.31 23.01 -7.00
C TYR A 99 9.74 23.53 -7.22
N PHE A 100 10.16 24.57 -6.51
CA PHE A 100 11.46 25.20 -6.70
C PHE A 100 12.54 24.66 -5.75
N SER A 101 12.13 24.10 -4.63
CA SER A 101 13.02 23.49 -3.63
C SER A 101 13.22 21.98 -3.82
N THR A 102 12.44 21.32 -4.67
CA THR A 102 12.58 19.88 -4.96
C THR A 102 13.93 19.63 -5.65
N THR A 103 14.79 18.86 -5.01
CA THR A 103 16.08 18.44 -5.58
C THR A 103 15.92 17.18 -6.45
N GLU A 104 16.92 16.90 -7.30
CA GLU A 104 16.99 15.64 -8.06
C GLU A 104 16.89 14.43 -7.12
N ALA A 105 17.60 14.44 -6.00
CA ALA A 105 17.58 13.36 -5.02
C ALA A 105 16.18 13.15 -4.40
N ASP A 106 15.43 14.23 -4.11
CA ASP A 106 14.06 14.13 -3.59
C ASP A 106 13.11 13.56 -4.64
N TYR A 107 13.26 14.01 -5.88
CA TYR A 107 12.49 13.52 -7.03
C TYR A 107 12.73 12.04 -7.27
N ASP A 108 13.99 11.64 -7.41
CA ASP A 108 14.39 10.25 -7.66
C ASP A 108 13.93 9.35 -6.52
N LYS A 109 14.15 9.74 -5.26
CA LYS A 109 13.71 8.96 -4.11
C LYS A 109 12.19 8.75 -4.09
N ALA A 110 11.41 9.78 -4.44
CA ALA A 110 9.95 9.65 -4.50
C ALA A 110 9.52 8.65 -5.58
N PHE A 111 10.07 8.76 -6.78
CA PHE A 111 9.75 7.84 -7.89
C PHE A 111 10.28 6.44 -7.65
N ASP A 112 11.48 6.32 -7.12
CA ASP A 112 12.11 5.04 -6.84
C ASP A 112 11.31 4.23 -5.82
N VAL A 113 10.91 4.84 -4.72
CA VAL A 113 10.15 4.14 -3.67
C VAL A 113 8.68 3.97 -4.04
N ASN A 114 8.03 5.02 -4.56
CA ASN A 114 6.58 5.04 -4.73
C ASN A 114 6.08 4.42 -6.05
N THR A 115 6.96 4.30 -7.05
CA THR A 115 6.58 3.82 -8.39
C THR A 115 7.45 2.67 -8.87
N LYS A 116 8.79 2.85 -8.90
CA LYS A 116 9.74 1.82 -9.37
C LYS A 116 9.70 0.57 -8.50
N GLY A 117 9.76 0.72 -7.16
CA GLY A 117 9.66 -0.42 -6.23
C GLY A 117 8.39 -1.24 -6.42
N PRO A 118 7.18 -0.65 -6.41
CA PRO A 118 5.93 -1.33 -6.75
C PRO A 118 5.93 -2.00 -8.13
N PHE A 119 6.52 -1.37 -9.15
CA PHE A 119 6.65 -1.96 -10.48
C PHE A 119 7.46 -3.26 -10.44
N VAL A 120 8.66 -3.22 -9.85
CA VAL A 120 9.57 -4.37 -9.77
C VAL A 120 8.95 -5.52 -8.97
N LEU A 121 8.41 -5.20 -7.79
CA LEU A 121 7.83 -6.21 -6.93
C LEU A 121 6.59 -6.87 -7.57
N SER A 122 5.79 -6.08 -8.28
CA SER A 122 4.65 -6.59 -9.04
C SER A 122 5.08 -7.51 -10.19
N GLN A 123 6.24 -7.26 -10.83
CA GLN A 123 6.78 -8.18 -11.84
C GLN A 123 7.13 -9.54 -11.24
N VAL A 124 7.79 -9.57 -10.07
CA VAL A 124 8.15 -10.82 -9.38
C VAL A 124 6.87 -11.57 -9.00
N PHE A 125 5.91 -10.87 -8.41
CA PHE A 125 4.61 -11.42 -8.04
C PHE A 125 3.87 -12.01 -9.25
N ALA A 126 3.75 -11.24 -10.34
CA ALA A 126 3.03 -11.66 -11.53
C ALA A 126 3.68 -12.88 -12.20
N LYS A 127 5.02 -12.91 -12.31
CA LYS A 127 5.75 -14.08 -12.82
C LYS A 127 5.45 -15.35 -12.02
N ALA A 128 5.39 -15.24 -10.68
CA ALA A 128 5.08 -16.37 -9.82
C ALA A 128 3.63 -16.87 -9.95
N ILE A 129 2.68 -15.95 -10.17
CA ILE A 129 1.28 -16.31 -10.44
C ILE A 129 1.14 -16.97 -11.81
N PHE A 130 1.73 -16.37 -12.87
CA PHE A 130 1.62 -16.90 -14.24
C PHE A 130 2.34 -18.24 -14.45
N ALA A 131 3.32 -18.57 -13.62
CA ALA A 131 3.97 -19.87 -13.64
C ALA A 131 3.03 -21.03 -13.20
N ALA A 132 1.87 -20.74 -12.62
CA ALA A 132 0.88 -21.72 -12.17
C ALA A 132 -0.50 -21.36 -12.72
N PRO A 133 -0.99 -22.05 -13.76
CA PRO A 133 -2.20 -21.68 -14.52
C PRO A 133 -3.47 -21.50 -13.68
N ASP A 134 -3.62 -22.27 -12.61
CA ASP A 134 -4.80 -22.24 -11.73
C ASP A 134 -4.71 -21.24 -10.59
N ARG A 135 -3.58 -20.53 -10.49
CA ARG A 135 -3.38 -19.51 -9.45
C ARG A 135 -3.97 -18.16 -9.88
N THR A 136 -4.51 -17.48 -8.90
CA THR A 136 -4.95 -16.07 -9.03
C THR A 136 -4.34 -15.24 -7.91
N GLY A 137 -4.18 -13.95 -8.15
CA GLY A 137 -3.62 -13.02 -7.20
C GLY A 137 -4.33 -11.66 -7.20
N ASP A 138 -4.03 -10.87 -6.19
CA ASP A 138 -4.53 -9.51 -6.07
C ASP A 138 -3.37 -8.55 -5.71
N ILE A 139 -3.32 -7.40 -6.39
CA ILE A 139 -2.40 -6.31 -6.06
C ILE A 139 -3.23 -5.10 -5.63
N ILE A 140 -2.87 -4.49 -4.51
CA ILE A 140 -3.45 -3.22 -4.06
C ILE A 140 -2.33 -2.20 -3.90
N ASN A 141 -2.44 -1.09 -4.62
CA ASN A 141 -1.52 0.03 -4.56
C ASN A 141 -2.10 1.14 -3.68
N ILE A 142 -1.36 1.57 -2.65
CA ILE A 142 -1.78 2.69 -1.81
C ILE A 142 -1.26 3.97 -2.44
N VAL A 143 -2.20 4.71 -3.04
CA VAL A 143 -1.95 6.02 -3.64
C VAL A 143 -2.17 7.14 -2.61
N ASP A 144 -2.44 8.36 -3.04
CA ASP A 144 -2.62 9.54 -2.20
C ASP A 144 -3.52 10.55 -2.89
N GLU A 145 -4.19 11.42 -2.14
CA GLU A 145 -5.01 12.52 -2.69
C GLU A 145 -4.23 13.38 -3.69
N GLY A 146 -2.92 13.59 -3.44
CA GLY A 146 -2.02 14.33 -4.32
C GLY A 146 -1.88 13.74 -5.73
N ALA A 147 -2.22 12.47 -5.95
CA ALA A 147 -2.27 11.86 -7.27
C ALA A 147 -3.38 12.45 -8.16
N PHE A 148 -4.41 13.02 -7.56
CA PHE A 148 -5.58 13.59 -8.22
C PHE A 148 -5.61 15.11 -8.12
N PHE A 149 -5.25 15.67 -6.95
CA PHE A 149 -5.26 17.09 -6.64
C PHE A 149 -3.92 17.50 -6.00
N PRO A 150 -2.90 17.75 -6.82
CA PRO A 150 -1.58 18.08 -6.31
C PRO A 150 -1.63 19.43 -5.56
N GLY A 151 -1.06 19.44 -4.36
CA GLY A 151 -0.86 20.67 -3.60
C GLY A 151 0.47 21.35 -3.95
N LYS A 152 0.70 22.55 -3.38
CA LYS A 152 1.95 23.28 -3.56
C LYS A 152 3.16 22.64 -2.87
N GLN A 153 2.90 21.80 -1.88
CA GLN A 153 3.90 21.00 -1.15
C GLN A 153 3.85 19.54 -1.60
N TYR A 154 4.91 18.78 -1.32
CA TYR A 154 5.01 17.37 -1.68
C TYR A 154 4.97 17.08 -3.20
N VAL A 155 5.61 17.95 -4.00
CA VAL A 155 5.52 17.90 -5.46
C VAL A 155 6.00 16.55 -6.02
N ALA A 156 7.21 16.11 -5.65
CA ALA A 156 7.76 14.83 -6.12
C ALA A 156 6.90 13.63 -5.66
N HIS A 157 6.41 13.67 -4.41
CA HIS A 157 5.49 12.64 -3.89
C HIS A 157 4.20 12.58 -4.71
N SER A 158 3.52 13.71 -4.93
CA SER A 158 2.26 13.77 -5.67
C SER A 158 2.42 13.23 -7.10
N LEU A 159 3.49 13.63 -7.80
CA LEU A 159 3.81 13.13 -9.13
C LEU A 159 4.06 11.62 -9.15
N SER A 160 4.82 11.10 -8.19
CA SER A 160 5.10 9.66 -8.08
C SER A 160 3.83 8.85 -7.76
N LYS A 161 2.90 9.39 -6.95
CA LYS A 161 1.61 8.75 -6.67
C LYS A 161 0.65 8.79 -7.86
N ALA A 162 0.69 9.84 -8.68
CA ALA A 162 -0.04 9.87 -9.95
C ALA A 162 0.52 8.80 -10.93
N ALA A 163 1.84 8.63 -10.96
CA ALA A 163 2.47 7.55 -11.72
C ALA A 163 2.08 6.16 -11.20
N LEU A 164 1.98 5.95 -9.88
CA LEU A 164 1.51 4.70 -9.28
C LEU A 164 0.04 4.40 -9.64
N LEU A 165 -0.81 5.43 -9.71
CA LEU A 165 -2.20 5.28 -10.19
C LEU A 165 -2.26 4.85 -11.66
N ALA A 166 -1.42 5.45 -12.52
CA ALA A 166 -1.29 5.02 -13.91
C ALA A 166 -0.75 3.59 -14.03
N LEU A 167 0.23 3.23 -13.19
CA LEU A 167 0.77 1.86 -13.08
C LEU A 167 -0.33 0.86 -12.69
N THR A 168 -1.20 1.20 -11.74
CA THR A 168 -2.35 0.36 -11.33
C THR A 168 -3.20 -0.05 -12.54
N ARG A 169 -3.57 0.92 -13.37
CA ARG A 169 -4.40 0.68 -14.57
C ARG A 169 -3.66 -0.13 -15.64
N ASN A 170 -2.37 0.16 -15.84
CA ASN A 170 -1.52 -0.59 -16.76
C ASN A 170 -1.40 -2.06 -16.31
N GLN A 171 -1.14 -2.30 -15.05
CA GLN A 171 -1.06 -3.65 -14.49
C GLN A 171 -2.40 -4.39 -14.55
N ALA A 172 -3.52 -3.73 -14.26
CA ALA A 172 -4.86 -4.32 -14.37
C ALA A 172 -5.17 -4.81 -15.79
N LEU A 173 -4.72 -4.06 -16.80
CA LEU A 173 -4.86 -4.45 -18.20
C LEU A 173 -3.96 -5.64 -18.58
N ASN A 174 -2.69 -5.62 -18.14
CA ASN A 174 -1.70 -6.59 -18.58
C ASN A 174 -1.70 -7.90 -17.77
N PHE A 175 -2.21 -7.89 -16.53
CA PHE A 175 -2.14 -9.05 -15.63
C PHE A 175 -3.45 -9.86 -15.56
N GLY A 176 -4.53 -9.33 -16.13
CA GLY A 176 -5.76 -10.11 -16.28
C GLY A 176 -5.57 -11.32 -17.22
N PRO A 177 -6.34 -12.39 -17.02
CA PRO A 177 -7.41 -12.58 -16.04
C PRO A 177 -6.96 -13.11 -14.66
N GLN A 178 -5.69 -13.48 -14.50
CA GLN A 178 -5.21 -14.15 -13.28
C GLN A 178 -5.00 -13.19 -12.10
N ILE A 179 -4.63 -11.94 -12.36
CA ILE A 179 -4.35 -10.96 -11.30
C ILE A 179 -5.26 -9.75 -11.48
N ARG A 180 -5.94 -9.36 -10.39
CA ARG A 180 -6.62 -8.07 -10.28
C ARG A 180 -5.69 -7.06 -9.64
N VAL A 181 -5.73 -5.84 -10.14
CA VAL A 181 -4.93 -4.74 -9.61
C VAL A 181 -5.82 -3.54 -9.36
N ASN A 182 -5.88 -3.06 -8.12
CA ASN A 182 -6.66 -1.89 -7.74
C ASN A 182 -5.82 -0.94 -6.87
N ALA A 183 -6.33 0.24 -6.65
CA ALA A 183 -5.72 1.22 -5.75
C ALA A 183 -6.68 1.64 -4.64
N ILE A 184 -6.13 2.15 -3.55
CA ILE A 184 -6.85 2.87 -2.50
C ILE A 184 -6.20 4.24 -2.35
N CYS A 185 -7.01 5.29 -2.33
CA CYS A 185 -6.60 6.65 -2.01
C CYS A 185 -7.08 6.98 -0.59
N PRO A 186 -6.21 6.85 0.42
CA PRO A 186 -6.58 7.19 1.79
C PRO A 186 -6.68 8.70 1.97
N GLY A 187 -7.70 9.13 2.69
CA GLY A 187 -7.80 10.46 3.27
C GLY A 187 -7.24 10.50 4.68
N PRO A 188 -7.83 11.32 5.57
CA PRO A 188 -7.39 11.50 6.94
C PRO A 188 -7.72 10.28 7.83
N ALA A 189 -7.15 9.11 7.52
CA ALA A 189 -7.33 7.87 8.29
C ALA A 189 -6.38 7.75 9.50
N LEU A 190 -5.21 8.42 9.45
CA LEU A 190 -4.21 8.37 10.51
C LEU A 190 -3.59 9.75 10.74
N ARG A 191 -3.65 10.23 11.98
CA ARG A 191 -3.02 11.49 12.36
C ARG A 191 -1.51 11.47 12.12
N PRO A 192 -0.91 12.48 11.47
CA PRO A 192 0.53 12.69 11.45
C PRO A 192 1.07 12.85 12.88
N VAL A 193 2.28 12.33 13.14
CA VAL A 193 2.87 12.32 14.49
C VAL A 193 3.03 13.75 15.06
N ASP A 194 3.38 14.69 14.19
CA ASP A 194 3.67 16.09 14.56
C ASP A 194 2.42 17.00 14.53
N MET A 195 1.23 16.44 14.27
CA MET A 195 -0.01 17.23 14.20
C MET A 195 -0.73 17.21 15.55
N SER A 196 -1.12 18.40 16.05
CA SER A 196 -1.92 18.53 17.27
C SER A 196 -3.33 17.96 17.08
N ASP A 197 -4.01 17.63 18.19
CA ASP A 197 -5.38 17.09 18.16
C ASP A 197 -6.35 18.09 17.49
N ASP A 198 -6.25 19.39 17.81
CA ASP A 198 -7.09 20.43 17.19
C ASP A 198 -6.86 20.56 15.70
N ALA A 199 -5.59 20.51 15.25
CA ALA A 199 -5.26 20.55 13.83
C ALA A 199 -5.76 19.31 13.10
N TRP A 200 -5.63 18.15 13.72
CA TRP A 200 -6.14 16.88 13.19
C TRP A 200 -7.67 16.87 13.07
N PHE A 201 -8.37 17.32 14.11
CA PHE A 201 -9.83 17.43 14.10
C PHE A 201 -10.31 18.41 13.01
N LYS A 202 -9.65 19.59 12.90
CA LYS A 202 -9.95 20.57 11.85
C LYS A 202 -9.68 20.00 10.44
N TYR A 203 -8.59 19.28 10.29
CA TYR A 203 -8.22 18.63 9.02
C TYR A 203 -9.23 17.53 8.64
N GLY A 204 -9.57 16.64 9.59
CA GLY A 204 -10.57 15.60 9.39
C GLY A 204 -11.95 16.15 9.04
N ASN A 205 -12.40 17.17 9.79
CA ASN A 205 -13.68 17.84 9.54
C ASN A 205 -13.71 18.70 8.26
N SER A 206 -12.61 18.77 7.52
CA SER A 206 -12.58 19.52 6.26
C SER A 206 -13.27 18.81 5.11
N ASN A 207 -13.57 17.51 5.22
CA ASN A 207 -14.34 16.77 4.21
C ASN A 207 -15.86 17.03 4.33
N PRO A 208 -16.65 16.78 3.27
CA PRO A 208 -18.12 16.94 3.29
C PRO A 208 -18.85 16.13 4.36
N LEU A 209 -18.36 14.93 4.71
CA LEU A 209 -18.94 14.09 5.76
C LEU A 209 -18.62 14.61 7.17
N LYS A 210 -17.65 15.52 7.30
CA LYS A 210 -17.16 16.05 8.61
C LYS A 210 -16.74 14.96 9.58
N LEU A 211 -16.11 13.92 9.03
CA LEU A 211 -15.62 12.76 9.78
C LEU A 211 -14.09 12.68 9.67
N VAL A 212 -13.48 12.27 10.75
CA VAL A 212 -12.12 11.71 10.74
C VAL A 212 -12.28 10.22 10.49
N GLY A 213 -11.50 9.66 9.55
CA GLY A 213 -11.52 8.22 9.29
C GLY A 213 -11.01 7.43 10.50
N GLU A 214 -11.53 6.23 10.65
CA GLU A 214 -11.06 5.29 11.66
C GLU A 214 -9.92 4.43 11.07
N PRO A 215 -8.95 4.03 11.90
CA PRO A 215 -7.87 3.13 11.44
C PRO A 215 -8.38 1.84 10.81
N SER A 216 -9.53 1.31 11.24
CA SER A 216 -10.19 0.12 10.70
C SER A 216 -10.65 0.28 9.27
N ASP A 217 -11.01 1.49 8.83
CA ASP A 217 -11.54 1.76 7.49
C ASP A 217 -10.58 1.26 6.38
N MET A 218 -9.28 1.39 6.61
CA MET A 218 -8.26 0.89 5.68
C MET A 218 -8.32 -0.63 5.52
N GLY A 219 -8.47 -1.35 6.62
CA GLY A 219 -8.62 -2.81 6.62
C GLY A 219 -9.89 -3.23 5.90
N GLU A 220 -11.01 -2.56 6.16
CA GLU A 220 -12.32 -2.88 5.57
C GLU A 220 -12.32 -2.69 4.06
N VAL A 221 -11.74 -1.59 3.55
CA VAL A 221 -11.63 -1.35 2.11
C VAL A 221 -10.71 -2.34 1.42
N VAL A 222 -9.57 -2.69 2.05
CA VAL A 222 -8.69 -3.75 1.54
C VAL A 222 -9.45 -5.08 1.46
N LEU A 223 -10.15 -5.47 2.51
CA LEU A 223 -10.93 -6.71 2.55
C LEU A 223 -12.06 -6.71 1.52
N PHE A 224 -12.73 -5.57 1.30
CA PHE A 224 -13.74 -5.42 0.24
C PHE A 224 -13.11 -5.69 -1.14
N LEU A 225 -11.96 -5.11 -1.46
CA LEU A 225 -11.29 -5.35 -2.74
C LEU A 225 -10.86 -6.80 -2.92
N LEU A 226 -10.41 -7.46 -1.86
CA LEU A 226 -9.93 -8.85 -1.91
C LEU A 226 -11.07 -9.88 -1.96
N THR A 227 -12.15 -9.64 -1.24
CA THR A 227 -13.23 -10.62 -1.02
C THR A 227 -14.58 -10.25 -1.64
N GLY A 228 -14.70 -9.05 -2.17
CA GLY A 228 -15.90 -8.53 -2.83
C GLY A 228 -16.00 -8.93 -4.31
N PRO A 229 -16.74 -8.13 -5.11
CA PRO A 229 -16.99 -8.46 -6.52
C PRO A 229 -15.70 -8.55 -7.35
N ARG A 230 -15.55 -9.64 -8.09
CA ARG A 230 -14.34 -9.90 -8.90
C ARG A 230 -14.20 -9.02 -10.14
N LEU A 231 -15.25 -8.29 -10.53
CA LEU A 231 -15.19 -7.35 -11.65
C LEU A 231 -14.53 -6.01 -11.30
N VAL A 232 -14.20 -5.76 -10.02
CA VAL A 232 -13.44 -4.56 -9.62
C VAL A 232 -11.98 -4.79 -9.99
N ASN A 233 -11.50 -4.08 -11.04
CA ASN A 233 -10.14 -4.19 -11.57
C ASN A 233 -9.74 -2.88 -12.25
N GLY A 234 -8.58 -2.33 -11.93
CA GLY A 234 -8.05 -1.07 -12.47
C GLY A 234 -8.64 0.18 -11.82
N ASP A 235 -9.40 0.03 -10.75
CA ASP A 235 -10.08 1.13 -10.07
C ASP A 235 -9.27 1.67 -8.88
N CYS A 236 -9.67 2.87 -8.41
CA CYS A 236 -9.14 3.49 -7.21
C CYS A 236 -10.28 3.87 -6.27
N ILE A 237 -10.35 3.21 -5.12
CA ILE A 237 -11.33 3.55 -4.10
C ILE A 237 -10.84 4.77 -3.32
N MET A 238 -11.66 5.82 -3.33
CA MET A 238 -11.44 7.05 -2.59
C MET A 238 -11.98 6.89 -1.16
N LEU A 239 -11.09 6.89 -0.17
CA LEU A 239 -11.43 6.76 1.26
C LEU A 239 -11.12 8.08 1.98
N GLU A 240 -11.82 9.17 1.59
CA GLU A 240 -11.45 10.55 1.99
C GLU A 240 -12.65 11.44 2.38
N GLY A 241 -13.85 10.85 2.50
CA GLY A 241 -15.06 11.54 2.94
C GLY A 241 -15.62 12.57 1.95
N GLY A 242 -15.29 12.45 0.66
CA GLY A 242 -15.72 13.38 -0.41
C GLY A 242 -14.91 14.67 -0.45
N ARG A 243 -13.76 14.72 0.21
CA ARG A 243 -12.90 15.92 0.32
C ARG A 243 -12.46 16.45 -1.04
N MET A 244 -12.17 15.56 -1.98
CA MET A 244 -11.72 15.93 -3.33
C MET A 244 -12.76 16.72 -4.12
N TRP A 245 -14.05 16.57 -3.81
CA TRP A 245 -15.15 17.27 -4.50
C TRP A 245 -15.46 18.66 -3.93
N LYS A 246 -14.82 19.04 -2.83
CA LYS A 246 -15.04 20.32 -2.17
C LYS A 246 -14.45 21.53 -2.93
N HIS A 247 -13.59 21.30 -3.88
CA HIS A 247 -12.85 22.33 -4.61
C HIS A 247 -13.33 22.53 -6.05
N GLN A 248 -14.54 22.04 -6.37
CA GLN A 248 -15.21 22.32 -7.65
C GLN A 248 -16.11 23.55 -7.56
#